data_fc02cb7b94e4882fe8cb85c07e474c7e
#
_entry.id   fc02cb7b94e4882fe8cb85c07e474c7e
#
_cell.length_a   1.000
_cell.length_b   1.000
_cell.length_c   1.000
_cell.angle_alpha   90.00
_cell.angle_beta   90.00
_cell.angle_gamma   90.00
#
_symmetry.space_group_name_H-M   'P 1'
#
loop_
_entity.id
_entity.type
_entity.pdbx_description
1 polymer ?
#
loop_
_entity_poly.entity_id
_entity_poly.type
_entity_poly.pdbx_seq_one_letter_code
_entity_poly.pdbx_strand_id
1 'polypeptide(L)'
;MSNEIVKQDKVTDAELTMHLENLGLLKDLTAGEKNSYLQIAKAFNLNPFKREIHVSKYNGQMSIITGYEVYIKRAERTGQLDGWSVSTTGSVATNDLKATITIHRKDRSHPFIWEAEYNEFVQKTREGAVTKFWQKATMMIKKVAISQGFRLCFSDELGGMPYTADEMPDKTEDIIHEEVAPVIEIKPTPEELQAAIDNLNLCETKKDLTDLKKTTPAYIVSDPSFIEAGKKRYEFIMAAKV
;
A
#
# COMPACT_ATOMS: atom_id res chain seq x y z
N MET A 1 32.55 -15.55 10.49
CA MET A 1 31.19 -15.78 11.01
C MET A 1 30.25 -15.35 9.88
N SER A 2 29.65 -16.35 9.22
CA SER A 2 28.76 -16.14 8.08
C SER A 2 27.44 -15.53 8.58
N ASN A 3 27.13 -14.32 8.13
CA ASN A 3 25.80 -13.74 8.27
C ASN A 3 24.83 -14.58 7.42
N GLU A 4 24.12 -15.49 8.05
CA GLU A 4 22.90 -16.03 7.46
C GLU A 4 21.89 -14.90 7.36
N ILE A 5 21.73 -14.39 6.14
CA ILE A 5 20.61 -13.52 5.77
C ILE A 5 19.36 -14.39 5.97
N VAL A 6 18.62 -14.13 7.05
CA VAL A 6 17.32 -14.74 7.29
C VAL A 6 16.47 -14.43 6.05
N LYS A 7 16.25 -15.44 5.21
CA LYS A 7 15.31 -15.34 4.08
C LYS A 7 13.97 -14.94 4.67
N GLN A 8 13.55 -13.72 4.37
CA GLN A 8 12.25 -13.25 4.74
C GLN A 8 11.24 -14.12 3.99
N ASP A 9 10.48 -14.94 4.70
CA ASP A 9 9.43 -15.77 4.11
C ASP A 9 8.49 -14.85 3.34
N LYS A 10 8.51 -14.97 2.01
CA LYS A 10 7.59 -14.22 1.15
C LYS A 10 6.19 -14.76 1.44
N VAL A 11 5.35 -13.90 2.00
CA VAL A 11 3.95 -14.22 2.22
C VAL A 11 3.30 -14.53 0.87
N THR A 12 2.69 -15.70 0.75
CA THR A 12 2.00 -16.11 -0.48
C THR A 12 0.66 -15.40 -0.62
N ASP A 13 0.14 -15.29 -1.84
CA ASP A 13 -1.18 -14.70 -2.09
C ASP A 13 -2.30 -15.41 -1.36
N ALA A 14 -2.21 -16.72 -1.27
CA ALA A 14 -3.19 -17.55 -0.57
C ALA A 14 -3.18 -17.23 0.94
N GLU A 15 -2.00 -17.07 1.55
CA GLU A 15 -1.87 -16.70 2.97
C GLU A 15 -2.37 -15.28 3.22
N LEU A 16 -2.06 -14.33 2.35
CA LEU A 16 -2.58 -12.97 2.42
C LEU A 16 -4.11 -12.95 2.36
N THR A 17 -4.69 -13.63 1.37
CA THR A 17 -6.13 -13.69 1.18
C THR A 17 -6.81 -14.35 2.38
N MET A 18 -6.33 -15.50 2.81
CA MET A 18 -6.86 -16.25 3.94
C MET A 18 -6.79 -15.43 5.24
N HIS A 19 -5.68 -14.72 5.47
CA HIS A 19 -5.54 -13.86 6.64
C HIS A 19 -6.55 -12.70 6.64
N LEU A 20 -6.70 -12.03 5.52
CA LEU A 20 -7.64 -10.93 5.35
C LEU A 20 -9.09 -11.40 5.55
N GLU A 21 -9.46 -12.59 5.04
CA GLU A 21 -10.77 -13.18 5.22
C GLU A 21 -11.03 -13.57 6.69
N ASN A 22 -10.07 -14.21 7.34
CA ASN A 22 -10.18 -14.58 8.76
C ASN A 22 -10.31 -13.37 9.68
N LEU A 23 -9.65 -12.25 9.36
CA LEU A 23 -9.77 -10.99 10.12
C LEU A 23 -11.06 -10.23 9.80
N GLY A 24 -11.86 -10.68 8.83
CA GLY A 24 -13.07 -9.97 8.38
C GLY A 24 -12.78 -8.62 7.71
N LEU A 25 -11.52 -8.30 7.41
CA LEU A 25 -11.10 -7.04 6.79
C LEU A 25 -11.55 -6.92 5.33
N LEU A 26 -11.96 -8.04 4.72
CA LEU A 26 -12.43 -8.08 3.34
C LEU A 26 -13.94 -7.89 3.18
N LYS A 27 -14.71 -7.87 4.27
CA LYS A 27 -16.19 -7.87 4.20
C LYS A 27 -16.75 -6.69 3.43
N ASP A 28 -16.10 -5.52 3.57
CA ASP A 28 -16.58 -4.26 3.00
C ASP A 28 -15.80 -3.86 1.74
N LEU A 29 -14.89 -4.71 1.25
CA LEU A 29 -14.05 -4.42 0.09
C LEU A 29 -14.60 -5.09 -1.17
N THR A 30 -14.65 -4.33 -2.25
CA THR A 30 -14.91 -4.85 -3.59
C THR A 30 -13.75 -5.73 -4.08
N ALA A 31 -13.96 -6.53 -5.12
CA ALA A 31 -12.91 -7.35 -5.72
C ALA A 31 -11.72 -6.52 -6.22
N GLY A 32 -11.97 -5.32 -6.77
CA GLY A 32 -10.93 -4.40 -7.20
C GLY A 32 -10.10 -3.85 -6.04
N GLU A 33 -10.76 -3.45 -4.94
CA GLU A 33 -10.09 -2.96 -3.73
C GLU A 33 -9.22 -4.04 -3.09
N LYS A 34 -9.71 -5.30 -3.04
CA LYS A 34 -8.94 -6.45 -2.56
C LYS A 34 -7.67 -6.65 -3.38
N ASN A 35 -7.80 -6.61 -4.70
CA ASN A 35 -6.66 -6.75 -5.61
C ASN A 35 -5.64 -5.62 -5.40
N SER A 36 -6.10 -4.36 -5.34
CA SER A 36 -5.21 -3.21 -5.09
C SER A 36 -4.47 -3.34 -3.76
N TYR A 37 -5.15 -3.77 -2.69
CA TYR A 37 -4.51 -4.02 -1.40
C TYR A 37 -3.41 -5.07 -1.50
N LEU A 38 -3.69 -6.20 -2.16
CA LEU A 38 -2.71 -7.28 -2.35
C LEU A 38 -1.52 -6.84 -3.19
N GLN A 39 -1.74 -6.07 -4.25
CA GLN A 39 -0.68 -5.52 -5.08
C GLN A 39 0.23 -4.58 -4.29
N ILE A 40 -0.31 -3.68 -3.48
CA ILE A 40 0.47 -2.77 -2.64
C ILE A 40 1.24 -3.55 -1.57
N ALA A 41 0.60 -4.51 -0.89
CA ALA A 41 1.27 -5.36 0.08
C ALA A 41 2.48 -6.09 -0.52
N LYS A 42 2.35 -6.59 -1.76
CA LYS A 42 3.44 -7.24 -2.49
C LYS A 42 4.51 -6.27 -2.96
N ALA A 43 4.12 -5.17 -3.61
CA ALA A 43 5.05 -4.19 -4.16
C ALA A 43 6.00 -3.67 -3.08
N PHE A 44 5.48 -3.46 -1.87
CA PHE A 44 6.26 -3.02 -0.73
C PHE A 44 6.70 -4.14 0.21
N ASN A 45 6.42 -5.42 -0.12
CA ASN A 45 6.73 -6.56 0.74
C ASN A 45 6.27 -6.34 2.21
N LEU A 46 5.01 -5.90 2.36
CA LEU A 46 4.39 -5.64 3.65
C LEU A 46 3.62 -6.87 4.12
N ASN A 47 3.85 -7.30 5.35
CA ASN A 47 3.24 -8.49 5.92
C ASN A 47 2.04 -8.12 6.83
N PRO A 48 0.79 -8.45 6.45
CA PRO A 48 -0.38 -8.16 7.28
C PRO A 48 -0.40 -8.95 8.59
N PHE A 49 0.22 -10.14 8.66
CA PHE A 49 0.34 -10.92 9.90
C PHE A 49 1.22 -10.21 10.93
N LYS A 50 2.21 -9.44 10.46
CA LYS A 50 3.06 -8.59 11.31
C LYS A 50 2.45 -7.21 11.55
N ARG A 51 1.22 -7.00 11.11
CA ARG A 51 0.53 -5.69 11.18
C ARG A 51 1.30 -4.56 10.49
N GLU A 52 2.01 -4.89 9.42
CA GLU A 52 2.78 -3.90 8.66
C GLU A 52 1.92 -3.13 7.67
N ILE A 53 0.73 -3.63 7.33
CA ILE A 53 -0.24 -2.98 6.45
C ILE A 53 -1.66 -3.26 6.95
N HIS A 54 -2.49 -2.24 6.88
CA HIS A 54 -3.91 -2.30 7.25
C HIS A 54 -4.75 -1.67 6.15
N VAL A 55 -6.01 -2.04 6.11
CA VAL A 55 -7.00 -1.39 5.28
C VAL A 55 -8.10 -0.81 6.16
N SER A 56 -8.53 0.38 5.85
CA SER A 56 -9.67 1.03 6.46
C SER A 56 -10.61 1.52 5.37
N LYS A 57 -11.91 1.33 5.55
CA LYS A 57 -12.91 1.87 4.64
C LYS A 57 -13.80 2.84 5.41
N TYR A 58 -13.89 4.06 4.93
CA TYR A 58 -14.70 5.11 5.52
C TYR A 58 -15.45 5.87 4.42
N ASN A 59 -16.75 6.08 4.59
CA ASN A 59 -17.62 6.71 3.59
C ASN A 59 -17.49 6.10 2.18
N GLY A 60 -17.32 4.79 2.09
CA GLY A 60 -17.16 4.08 0.82
C GLY A 60 -15.76 4.14 0.21
N GLN A 61 -14.84 4.94 0.74
CA GLN A 61 -13.46 5.04 0.26
C GLN A 61 -12.52 4.12 1.05
N MET A 62 -11.73 3.35 0.33
CA MET A 62 -10.68 2.51 0.89
C MET A 62 -9.40 3.33 1.11
N SER A 63 -8.83 3.22 2.29
CA SER A 63 -7.51 3.76 2.61
C SER A 63 -6.60 2.64 3.07
N ILE A 64 -5.43 2.56 2.48
CA ILE A 64 -4.38 1.63 2.88
C ILE A 64 -3.40 2.40 3.77
N ILE A 65 -3.16 1.88 4.95
CA ILE A 65 -2.33 2.52 5.97
C ILE A 65 -1.26 1.55 6.46
N THR A 66 -0.15 2.10 6.93
CA THR A 66 0.94 1.34 7.58
C THR A 66 1.24 1.90 8.95
N GLY A 67 1.94 1.13 9.80
CA GLY A 67 2.45 1.62 11.07
C GLY A 67 3.80 2.33 10.89
N TYR A 68 4.06 3.39 11.64
CA TYR A 68 5.35 4.10 11.60
C TYR A 68 6.54 3.19 11.95
N GLU A 69 6.30 2.13 12.71
CA GLU A 69 7.32 1.13 13.04
C GLU A 69 7.86 0.41 11.79
N VAL A 70 7.07 0.32 10.73
CA VAL A 70 7.51 -0.26 9.46
C VAL A 70 8.58 0.61 8.81
N TYR A 71 8.43 1.93 8.89
CA TYR A 71 9.41 2.87 8.37
C TYR A 71 10.75 2.74 9.10
N ILE A 72 10.70 2.66 10.44
CA ILE A 72 11.91 2.47 11.25
C ILE A 72 12.60 1.15 10.89
N LYS A 73 11.86 0.03 10.85
CA LYS A 73 12.40 -1.28 10.47
C LYS A 73 13.07 -1.27 9.09
N ARG A 74 12.48 -0.56 8.12
CA ARG A 74 13.06 -0.48 6.77
C ARG A 74 14.31 0.38 6.76
N ALA A 75 14.29 1.52 7.43
CA ALA A 75 15.49 2.36 7.59
C ALA A 75 16.63 1.59 8.25
N GLU A 76 16.36 0.78 9.29
CA GLU A 76 17.35 -0.09 9.93
C GLU A 76 17.93 -1.13 8.95
N ARG A 77 17.09 -1.74 8.10
CA ARG A 77 17.52 -2.75 7.10
C ARG A 77 18.43 -2.18 6.03
N THR A 78 18.38 -0.89 5.75
CA THR A 78 19.33 -0.25 4.83
C THR A 78 20.77 -0.30 5.35
N GLY A 79 20.95 -0.50 6.66
CA GLY A 79 22.25 -0.40 7.34
C GLY A 79 22.76 1.04 7.47
N GLN A 80 22.03 2.03 6.94
CA GLN A 80 22.45 3.44 6.92
C GLN A 80 21.95 4.23 8.14
N LEU A 81 20.94 3.73 8.86
CA LEU A 81 20.48 4.36 10.09
C LEU A 81 21.57 4.25 11.16
N ASP A 82 21.99 5.39 11.72
CA ASP A 82 22.95 5.46 12.82
C ASP A 82 22.26 5.71 14.16
N GLY A 83 21.16 6.45 14.16
CA GLY A 83 20.34 6.69 15.33
C GLY A 83 19.27 7.75 15.06
N TRP A 84 18.35 7.87 16.00
CA TRP A 84 17.32 8.91 15.91
C TRP A 84 16.77 9.27 17.30
N SER A 85 16.18 10.45 17.39
CA SER A 85 15.49 10.92 18.59
C SER A 85 14.29 11.77 18.21
N VAL A 86 13.27 11.81 19.07
CA VAL A 86 12.11 12.67 18.92
C VAL A 86 11.80 13.39 20.23
N SER A 87 11.62 14.69 20.15
CA SER A 87 11.27 15.55 21.29
C SER A 87 10.02 16.37 20.97
N THR A 88 9.44 16.97 22.00
CA THR A 88 8.33 17.93 21.82
C THR A 88 8.62 19.20 22.58
N THR A 89 8.18 20.32 22.01
CA THR A 89 8.22 21.65 22.63
C THR A 89 6.86 22.31 22.54
N GLY A 90 6.59 23.29 23.37
CA GLY A 90 5.30 23.96 23.43
C GLY A 90 4.19 23.14 24.10
N SER A 91 2.97 23.60 23.98
CA SER A 91 1.79 22.93 24.52
C SER A 91 0.54 23.23 23.68
N VAL A 92 -0.50 22.40 23.82
CA VAL A 92 -1.82 22.66 23.20
C VAL A 92 -2.42 23.96 23.74
N ALA A 93 -2.18 24.28 25.01
CA ALA A 93 -2.74 25.47 25.66
C ALA A 93 -2.15 26.79 25.11
N THR A 94 -0.87 26.77 24.73
CA THR A 94 -0.19 27.90 24.11
C THR A 94 -0.24 27.90 22.58
N ASN A 95 -0.91 26.89 22.01
CA ASN A 95 -1.11 26.71 20.56
C ASN A 95 0.21 26.62 19.75
N ASP A 96 1.28 26.14 20.38
CA ASP A 96 2.62 26.03 19.79
C ASP A 96 3.24 24.64 19.96
N LEU A 97 2.41 23.62 20.27
CA LEU A 97 2.89 22.25 20.42
C LEU A 97 3.43 21.74 19.08
N LYS A 98 4.70 21.33 19.09
CA LYS A 98 5.35 20.70 17.95
C LYS A 98 6.24 19.54 18.38
N ALA A 99 6.48 18.63 17.46
CA ALA A 99 7.44 17.53 17.62
C ALA A 99 8.59 17.71 16.63
N THR A 100 9.81 17.53 17.11
CA THR A 100 11.02 17.56 16.29
C THR A 100 11.67 16.20 16.33
N ILE A 101 11.89 15.60 15.15
CA ILE A 101 12.68 14.38 15.00
C ILE A 101 14.06 14.71 14.43
N THR A 102 15.09 14.08 14.98
CA THR A 102 16.47 14.13 14.47
C THR A 102 16.87 12.71 14.09
N ILE A 103 17.31 12.52 12.84
CA ILE A 103 17.73 11.24 12.31
C ILE A 103 19.17 11.33 11.83
N HIS A 104 20.04 10.46 12.30
CA HIS A 104 21.43 10.33 11.89
C HIS A 104 21.58 9.17 10.91
N ARG A 105 22.23 9.44 9.77
CA ARG A 105 22.59 8.43 8.77
C ARG A 105 24.10 8.31 8.70
N LYS A 106 24.59 7.07 8.54
CA LYS A 106 26.03 6.77 8.43
C LYS A 106 26.67 7.31 7.14
N ASP A 107 25.87 7.52 6.11
CA ASP A 107 26.29 8.02 4.80
C ASP A 107 26.18 9.55 4.68
N ARG A 108 25.82 10.26 5.74
CA ARG A 108 25.66 11.73 5.76
C ARG A 108 26.38 12.35 6.95
N SER A 109 27.02 13.48 6.73
CA SER A 109 27.74 14.21 7.79
C SER A 109 26.84 15.04 8.70
N HIS A 110 25.62 15.37 8.25
CA HIS A 110 24.67 16.18 8.99
C HIS A 110 23.42 15.39 9.31
N PRO A 111 22.83 15.56 10.52
CA PRO A 111 21.55 14.95 10.84
C PRO A 111 20.44 15.53 9.98
N PHE A 112 19.46 14.70 9.66
CA PHE A 112 18.20 15.15 9.11
C PHE A 112 17.27 15.55 10.25
N ILE A 113 16.71 16.75 10.18
CA ILE A 113 15.80 17.29 11.21
C ILE A 113 14.48 17.62 10.54
N TRP A 114 13.39 17.19 11.15
CA TRP A 114 12.03 17.49 10.69
C TRP A 114 11.16 17.91 11.87
N GLU A 115 10.28 18.87 11.64
CA GLU A 115 9.30 19.34 12.62
C GLU A 115 7.88 19.12 12.11
N ALA A 116 6.98 18.72 13.02
CA ALA A 116 5.56 18.59 12.77
C ALA A 116 4.79 19.40 13.81
N GLU A 117 3.89 20.28 13.37
CA GLU A 117 3.08 21.13 14.22
C GLU A 117 1.74 20.47 14.53
N TYR A 118 1.35 20.45 15.80
CA TYR A 118 0.12 19.79 16.25
C TYR A 118 -1.13 20.30 15.51
N ASN A 119 -1.21 21.60 15.28
CA ASN A 119 -2.39 22.24 14.69
C ASN A 119 -2.65 21.83 13.22
N GLU A 120 -1.60 21.41 12.52
CA GLU A 120 -1.70 20.94 11.14
C GLU A 120 -2.30 19.51 11.02
N PHE A 121 -2.14 18.71 12.09
CA PHE A 121 -2.48 17.28 12.05
C PHE A 121 -3.60 16.87 12.99
N VAL A 122 -3.97 17.74 13.95
CA VAL A 122 -4.98 17.38 14.95
C VAL A 122 -6.33 17.07 14.28
N GLN A 123 -6.81 15.85 14.48
CA GLN A 123 -8.09 15.41 13.95
C GLN A 123 -9.22 15.82 14.88
N LYS A 124 -10.29 16.39 14.28
CA LYS A 124 -11.48 16.86 14.97
C LYS A 124 -12.72 16.12 14.47
N THR A 125 -13.73 15.99 15.32
CA THR A 125 -15.05 15.50 14.94
C THR A 125 -15.79 16.57 14.13
N ARG A 126 -16.92 16.19 13.49
CA ARG A 126 -17.79 17.16 12.79
C ARG A 126 -18.27 18.32 13.68
N GLU A 127 -18.32 18.12 14.98
CA GLU A 127 -18.69 19.13 15.98
C GLU A 127 -17.48 19.96 16.43
N GLY A 128 -16.30 19.76 15.87
CA GLY A 128 -15.08 20.49 16.19
C GLY A 128 -14.33 19.98 17.44
N ALA A 129 -14.79 18.91 18.08
CA ALA A 129 -14.10 18.32 19.23
C ALA A 129 -12.91 17.47 18.75
N VAL A 130 -11.80 17.52 19.51
CA VAL A 130 -10.62 16.68 19.24
C VAL A 130 -10.97 15.19 19.37
N THR A 131 -10.60 14.39 18.37
CA THR A 131 -10.87 12.95 18.37
C THR A 131 -10.20 12.25 19.55
N LYS A 132 -10.75 11.11 19.99
CA LYS A 132 -10.25 10.36 21.15
C LYS A 132 -8.76 10.04 21.10
N PHE A 133 -8.23 9.75 19.91
CA PHE A 133 -6.80 9.46 19.74
C PHE A 133 -5.95 10.72 19.93
N TRP A 134 -6.38 11.84 19.35
CA TRP A 134 -5.67 13.11 19.42
C TRP A 134 -5.77 13.84 20.77
N GLN A 135 -6.58 13.34 21.71
CA GLN A 135 -6.53 13.78 23.11
C GLN A 135 -5.14 13.54 23.77
N LYS A 136 -4.36 12.58 23.24
CA LYS A 136 -2.97 12.34 23.63
C LYS A 136 -2.02 13.14 22.73
N ALA A 137 -2.19 14.44 22.68
CA ALA A 137 -1.56 15.37 21.74
C ALA A 137 -0.06 15.12 21.53
N THR A 138 0.71 15.09 22.64
CA THR A 138 2.18 14.90 22.60
C THR A 138 2.59 13.56 21.98
N MET A 139 1.84 12.49 22.24
CA MET A 139 2.11 11.18 21.66
C MET A 139 1.80 11.17 20.16
N MET A 140 0.66 11.74 19.78
CA MET A 140 0.20 11.73 18.40
C MET A 140 1.11 12.54 17.49
N ILE A 141 1.49 13.76 17.91
CA ILE A 141 2.37 14.59 17.09
C ILE A 141 3.79 14.00 16.95
N LYS A 142 4.28 13.27 17.97
CA LYS A 142 5.53 12.51 17.83
C LYS A 142 5.45 11.43 16.76
N LYS A 143 4.34 10.70 16.69
CA LYS A 143 4.14 9.68 15.65
C LYS A 143 4.16 10.28 14.25
N VAL A 144 3.49 11.43 14.06
CA VAL A 144 3.51 12.16 12.78
C VAL A 144 4.95 12.58 12.43
N ALA A 145 5.68 13.19 13.36
CA ALA A 145 7.06 13.59 13.12
C ALA A 145 7.96 12.39 12.75
N ILE A 146 7.78 11.23 13.43
CA ILE A 146 8.51 10.00 13.12
C ILE A 146 8.18 9.53 11.70
N SER A 147 6.92 9.41 11.35
CA SER A 147 6.47 8.93 10.04
C SER A 147 7.02 9.79 8.92
N GLN A 148 6.82 11.10 9.00
CA GLN A 148 7.27 12.05 7.98
C GLN A 148 8.79 12.12 7.92
N GLY A 149 9.45 12.22 9.08
CA GLY A 149 10.90 12.32 9.15
C GLY A 149 11.61 11.12 8.52
N PHE A 150 11.18 9.90 8.85
CA PHE A 150 11.76 8.69 8.25
C PHE A 150 11.48 8.61 6.75
N ARG A 151 10.26 8.92 6.29
CA ARG A 151 9.90 8.87 4.87
C ARG A 151 10.73 9.85 4.03
N LEU A 152 10.96 11.05 4.54
CA LEU A 152 11.77 12.06 3.86
C LEU A 152 13.27 11.73 3.92
N CYS A 153 13.75 11.26 5.09
CA CYS A 153 15.16 10.93 5.28
C CYS A 153 15.61 9.70 4.47
N PHE A 154 14.72 8.72 4.29
CA PHE A 154 14.95 7.48 3.55
C PHE A 154 14.02 7.36 2.34
N SER A 155 13.90 8.42 1.57
CA SER A 155 12.95 8.52 0.45
C SER A 155 13.13 7.43 -0.61
N ASP A 156 14.36 6.95 -0.84
CA ASP A 156 14.65 5.88 -1.78
C ASP A 156 14.00 4.54 -1.37
N GLU A 157 13.93 4.26 -0.07
CA GLU A 157 13.36 3.01 0.48
C GLU A 157 11.88 3.16 0.84
N LEU A 158 11.47 4.35 1.26
CA LEU A 158 10.16 4.59 1.85
C LEU A 158 9.23 5.42 0.95
N GLY A 159 9.74 5.96 -0.15
CA GLY A 159 8.95 6.72 -1.11
C GLY A 159 7.82 5.86 -1.71
N GLY A 160 6.62 6.42 -1.78
CA GLY A 160 5.44 5.73 -2.30
C GLY A 160 4.81 4.71 -1.36
N MET A 161 5.37 4.45 -0.17
CA MET A 161 4.70 3.61 0.83
C MET A 161 3.41 4.25 1.34
N PRO A 162 2.40 3.44 1.72
CA PRO A 162 1.17 3.94 2.30
C PRO A 162 1.45 4.83 3.52
N TYR A 163 0.65 5.87 3.69
CA TYR A 163 0.73 6.76 4.86
C TYR A 163 0.36 6.05 6.15
N THR A 164 0.77 6.58 7.29
CA THR A 164 0.27 6.14 8.59
C THR A 164 -1.12 6.74 8.86
N ALA A 165 -1.89 6.09 9.72
CA ALA A 165 -3.21 6.62 10.12
C ALA A 165 -3.12 8.00 10.77
N ASP A 166 -1.99 8.28 11.44
CA ASP A 166 -1.77 9.52 12.18
C ASP A 166 -1.43 10.72 11.26
N GLU A 167 -1.03 10.44 10.01
CA GLU A 167 -0.73 11.45 8.97
C GLU A 167 -1.92 11.75 8.05
N MET A 168 -2.95 10.89 8.08
CA MET A 168 -4.10 11.11 7.22
C MET A 168 -4.88 12.34 7.69
N PRO A 169 -5.29 13.23 6.77
CA PRO A 169 -6.13 14.37 7.13
C PRO A 169 -7.44 13.90 7.73
N ASP A 170 -8.07 14.79 8.49
CA ASP A 170 -9.39 14.53 9.06
C ASP A 170 -10.38 14.23 7.93
N LYS A 171 -11.03 13.07 7.98
CA LYS A 171 -11.91 12.57 6.90
C LYS A 171 -13.22 13.37 6.77
N THR A 172 -13.29 14.54 7.36
CA THR A 172 -14.43 15.45 7.30
C THR A 172 -14.33 16.53 6.23
N GLU A 173 -13.15 16.77 5.67
CA GLU A 173 -12.99 17.64 4.51
C GLU A 173 -12.84 16.80 3.24
N ASP A 174 -13.56 17.20 2.18
CA ASP A 174 -13.40 16.65 0.83
C ASP A 174 -11.91 16.76 0.48
N ILE A 175 -11.22 15.61 0.50
CA ILE A 175 -9.85 15.54 0.02
C ILE A 175 -9.94 15.93 -1.46
N ILE A 176 -9.52 17.16 -1.78
CA ILE A 176 -9.11 17.47 -3.13
C ILE A 176 -8.02 16.46 -3.42
N HIS A 177 -8.36 15.46 -4.22
CA HIS A 177 -7.40 14.50 -4.71
C HIS A 177 -6.28 15.31 -5.39
N GLU A 178 -5.19 15.54 -4.69
CA GLU A 178 -3.93 15.64 -5.39
C GLU A 178 -3.83 14.31 -6.13
N GLU A 179 -4.01 14.35 -7.43
CA GLU A 179 -3.98 13.17 -8.29
C GLU A 179 -2.75 12.35 -7.89
N VAL A 180 -2.97 11.29 -7.12
CA VAL A 180 -2.02 10.18 -7.11
C VAL A 180 -1.82 9.87 -8.57
N ALA A 181 -0.58 10.05 -9.04
CA ALA A 181 -0.22 9.84 -10.43
C ALA A 181 -1.00 8.65 -10.95
N PRO A 182 -1.71 8.76 -12.05
CA PRO A 182 -2.69 7.76 -12.47
C PRO A 182 -2.02 6.41 -12.33
N VAL A 183 -2.66 5.49 -11.62
CA VAL A 183 -2.33 4.08 -11.76
C VAL A 183 -2.33 3.90 -13.27
N ILE A 184 -1.15 3.73 -13.85
CA ILE A 184 -1.04 3.49 -15.28
C ILE A 184 -1.83 2.21 -15.47
N GLU A 185 -3.09 2.33 -15.89
CA GLU A 185 -3.82 1.19 -16.41
C GLU A 185 -2.97 0.70 -17.55
N ILE A 186 -2.20 -0.35 -17.30
CA ILE A 186 -1.43 -1.01 -18.35
C ILE A 186 -2.50 -1.65 -19.23
N LYS A 187 -2.92 -0.90 -20.26
CA LYS A 187 -3.76 -1.43 -21.31
C LYS A 187 -2.85 -2.17 -22.26
N PRO A 188 -3.23 -3.37 -22.69
CA PRO A 188 -2.44 -4.07 -23.68
C PRO A 188 -2.32 -3.20 -24.95
N THR A 189 -1.16 -3.19 -25.55
CA THR A 189 -1.03 -2.62 -26.89
C THR A 189 -1.89 -3.43 -27.86
N PRO A 190 -2.38 -2.83 -28.95
CA PRO A 190 -3.15 -3.58 -29.96
C PRO A 190 -2.43 -4.82 -30.46
N GLU A 191 -1.09 -4.76 -30.57
CA GLU A 191 -0.24 -5.85 -31.00
C GLU A 191 -0.17 -6.99 -29.96
N GLU A 192 0.01 -6.64 -28.68
CA GLU A 192 0.02 -7.63 -27.59
C GLU A 192 -1.33 -8.33 -27.44
N LEU A 193 -2.42 -7.55 -27.53
CA LEU A 193 -3.77 -8.08 -27.45
C LEU A 193 -4.07 -9.03 -28.64
N GLN A 194 -3.70 -8.62 -29.85
CA GLN A 194 -3.89 -9.45 -31.05
C GLN A 194 -3.08 -10.75 -30.98
N ALA A 195 -1.82 -10.67 -30.59
CA ALA A 195 -0.98 -11.86 -30.42
C ALA A 195 -1.56 -12.83 -29.36
N ALA A 196 -2.11 -12.31 -28.27
CA ALA A 196 -2.76 -13.14 -27.25
C ALA A 196 -4.05 -13.79 -27.76
N ILE A 197 -4.85 -13.07 -28.57
CA ILE A 197 -6.07 -13.60 -29.21
C ILE A 197 -5.70 -14.68 -30.26
N ASP A 198 -4.62 -14.48 -31.03
CA ASP A 198 -4.15 -15.47 -32.00
C ASP A 198 -3.73 -16.77 -31.30
N ASN A 199 -2.97 -16.67 -30.20
CA ASN A 199 -2.61 -17.82 -29.37
C ASN A 199 -3.86 -18.52 -28.79
N LEU A 200 -4.87 -17.77 -28.40
CA LEU A 200 -6.13 -18.30 -27.91
C LEU A 200 -6.89 -19.10 -29.01
N ASN A 201 -6.85 -18.63 -30.26
CA ASN A 201 -7.44 -19.29 -31.39
C ASN A 201 -6.73 -20.60 -31.77
N LEU A 202 -5.46 -20.79 -31.38
CA LEU A 202 -4.71 -22.02 -31.57
C LEU A 202 -5.04 -23.13 -30.56
N CYS A 203 -5.70 -22.81 -29.45
CA CYS A 203 -6.07 -23.79 -28.42
C CYS A 203 -7.08 -24.79 -28.95
N GLU A 204 -6.78 -26.08 -28.85
CA GLU A 204 -7.66 -27.19 -29.35
C GLU A 204 -8.48 -27.83 -28.23
N THR A 205 -8.07 -27.67 -26.98
CA THR A 205 -8.73 -28.26 -25.83
C THR A 205 -9.07 -27.25 -24.74
N LYS A 206 -10.03 -27.59 -23.85
CA LYS A 206 -10.35 -26.83 -22.67
C LYS A 206 -9.10 -26.63 -21.73
N LYS A 207 -8.23 -27.64 -21.72
CA LYS A 207 -7.00 -27.59 -20.92
C LYS A 207 -6.05 -26.52 -21.47
N ASP A 208 -5.86 -26.47 -22.78
CA ASP A 208 -5.00 -25.47 -23.43
C ASP A 208 -5.49 -24.06 -23.13
N LEU A 209 -6.80 -23.80 -23.18
CA LEU A 209 -7.39 -22.51 -22.82
C LEU A 209 -7.11 -22.12 -21.36
N THR A 210 -7.16 -23.11 -20.46
CA THR A 210 -6.90 -22.87 -19.03
C THR A 210 -5.42 -22.57 -18.78
N ASP A 211 -4.53 -23.27 -19.44
CA ASP A 211 -3.08 -23.11 -19.27
C ASP A 211 -2.60 -21.83 -19.95
N LEU A 212 -3.15 -21.45 -21.10
CA LEU A 212 -2.89 -20.17 -21.75
C LEU A 212 -3.28 -18.99 -20.84
N LYS A 213 -4.46 -19.05 -20.21
CA LYS A 213 -4.87 -17.98 -19.26
C LYS A 213 -3.95 -17.82 -18.06
N LYS A 214 -3.27 -18.87 -17.60
CA LYS A 214 -2.32 -18.80 -16.50
C LYS A 214 -0.99 -18.15 -16.91
N THR A 215 -0.61 -18.31 -18.16
CA THR A 215 0.66 -17.77 -18.70
C THR A 215 0.51 -16.38 -19.30
N THR A 216 -0.70 -15.96 -19.68
CA THR A 216 -1.00 -14.64 -20.23
C THR A 216 -1.04 -13.59 -19.10
N PRO A 217 -0.41 -12.41 -19.28
CA PRO A 217 -0.44 -11.33 -18.31
C PRO A 217 -1.87 -10.91 -17.91
N ALA A 218 -2.06 -10.60 -16.62
CA ALA A 218 -3.39 -10.33 -16.06
C ALA A 218 -4.11 -9.15 -16.74
N TYR A 219 -3.37 -8.12 -17.18
CA TYR A 219 -3.94 -6.96 -17.88
C TYR A 219 -4.50 -7.30 -19.27
N ILE A 220 -3.99 -8.35 -19.93
CA ILE A 220 -4.53 -8.86 -21.18
C ILE A 220 -5.73 -9.77 -20.90
N VAL A 221 -5.65 -10.65 -19.91
CA VAL A 221 -6.74 -11.57 -19.55
C VAL A 221 -8.02 -10.84 -19.13
N SER A 222 -7.87 -9.64 -18.55
CA SER A 222 -9.00 -8.79 -18.14
C SER A 222 -9.58 -7.91 -19.26
N ASP A 223 -8.94 -7.86 -20.42
CA ASP A 223 -9.45 -7.07 -21.56
C ASP A 223 -10.74 -7.68 -22.13
N PRO A 224 -11.77 -6.84 -22.37
CA PRO A 224 -13.06 -7.31 -22.90
C PRO A 224 -12.94 -8.10 -24.21
N SER A 225 -12.03 -7.70 -25.09
CA SER A 225 -11.84 -8.36 -26.41
C SER A 225 -11.23 -9.76 -26.24
N PHE A 226 -10.27 -9.92 -25.31
CA PHE A 226 -9.69 -11.22 -24.98
C PHE A 226 -10.72 -12.15 -24.32
N ILE A 227 -11.56 -11.61 -23.43
CA ILE A 227 -12.63 -12.38 -22.77
C ILE A 227 -13.65 -12.87 -23.80
N GLU A 228 -14.05 -12.01 -24.74
CA GLU A 228 -15.01 -12.37 -25.78
C GLU A 228 -14.43 -13.43 -26.74
N ALA A 229 -13.19 -13.27 -27.18
CA ALA A 229 -12.49 -14.26 -28.00
C ALA A 229 -12.41 -15.62 -27.28
N GLY A 230 -12.11 -15.60 -25.97
CA GLY A 230 -12.06 -16.80 -25.14
C GLY A 230 -13.39 -17.53 -25.04
N LYS A 231 -14.50 -16.82 -24.95
CA LYS A 231 -15.85 -17.44 -24.98
C LYS A 231 -16.14 -18.09 -26.31
N LYS A 232 -15.89 -17.39 -27.41
CA LYS A 232 -16.11 -17.92 -28.78
C LYS A 232 -15.28 -19.19 -29.02
N ARG A 233 -13.99 -19.18 -28.60
CA ARG A 233 -13.13 -20.37 -28.78
C ARG A 233 -13.57 -21.53 -27.92
N TYR A 234 -13.98 -21.27 -26.67
CA TYR A 234 -14.53 -22.32 -25.81
C TYR A 234 -15.77 -22.97 -26.40
N GLU A 235 -16.73 -22.19 -26.92
CA GLU A 235 -17.93 -22.69 -27.58
C GLU A 235 -17.59 -23.56 -28.81
N PHE A 236 -16.62 -23.11 -29.64
CA PHE A 236 -16.15 -23.88 -30.81
C PHE A 236 -15.55 -25.23 -30.39
N ILE A 237 -14.71 -25.27 -29.35
CA ILE A 237 -14.10 -26.52 -28.85
C ILE A 237 -15.17 -27.46 -28.30
N MET A 238 -16.21 -26.93 -27.66
CA MET A 238 -17.29 -27.75 -27.11
C MET A 238 -18.22 -28.30 -28.21
N ALA A 239 -18.44 -27.53 -29.27
CA ALA A 239 -19.25 -27.97 -30.44
C ALA A 239 -18.54 -29.03 -31.28
N ALA A 240 -17.21 -29.01 -31.33
CA ALA A 240 -16.43 -30.02 -32.10
C ALA A 240 -16.32 -31.41 -31.43
N LYS A 241 -16.85 -31.55 -30.20
CA LYS A 241 -16.87 -32.82 -29.43
C LYS A 241 -18.20 -33.55 -29.50
N VAL A 242 -19.14 -33.08 -30.31
CA VAL A 242 -20.40 -33.75 -30.65
C VAL A 242 -20.29 -34.41 -32.03
#